data_9a884c53a4b30a6938b67fbebb95700f
#
_entry.id   9a884c53a4b30a6938b67fbebb95700f
#
_cell.length_a   1.000
_cell.length_b   1.000
_cell.length_c   1.000
_cell.angle_alpha   90.00
_cell.angle_beta   90.00
_cell.angle_gamma   90.00
#
_symmetry.space_group_name_H-M   'P 1'
#
loop_
_entity.id
_entity.type
_entity.pdbx_description
1 polymer ?
#
loop_
_entity_poly.entity_id
_entity_poly.type
_entity_poly.pdbx_seq_one_letter_code
_entity_poly.pdbx_strand_id
1 'polypeptide(L)'
;NIFITMESNNTEIEEILDTKGSTPLPRPISARECECGCGHSFYPRRRDNVYLNKQHADFAYNHGKRKSKNRNRIRDEKILLKNDNILEKHFKSGKGQDEIERFYDVLKADGFKSGYHIGRINHNEKEYHITYRYMYRIYARNEVLKINIKKR
;
A
#
# COMPACT_ATOMS: atom_id res chain seq x y z
N ASN A 1 -1.30 -67.31 52.75
CA ASN A 1 -2.15 -66.25 52.12
C ASN A 1 -1.92 -64.96 52.91
N ILE A 2 -1.04 -64.12 52.41
CA ILE A 2 -0.78 -62.79 52.95
C ILE A 2 -1.44 -61.79 52.04
N PHE A 3 -2.43 -61.08 52.53
CA PHE A 3 -3.04 -59.93 51.87
C PHE A 3 -2.26 -58.69 52.28
N ILE A 4 -1.60 -58.02 51.31
CA ILE A 4 -1.01 -56.72 51.48
C ILE A 4 -2.02 -55.66 51.01
N THR A 5 -2.56 -54.92 51.97
CA THR A 5 -3.36 -53.71 51.70
C THR A 5 -2.41 -52.56 51.46
N MET A 6 -2.45 -51.98 50.24
CA MET A 6 -1.78 -50.71 49.94
C MET A 6 -2.67 -49.57 50.46
N GLU A 7 -2.20 -48.84 51.44
CA GLU A 7 -2.79 -47.57 51.87
C GLU A 7 -2.43 -46.47 50.88
N SER A 8 -3.46 -45.85 50.34
CA SER A 8 -3.33 -44.65 49.49
C SER A 8 -3.02 -43.45 50.39
N ASN A 9 -1.76 -42.95 50.33
CA ASN A 9 -1.48 -41.65 50.91
C ASN A 9 -2.03 -40.54 50.04
N ASN A 10 -3.17 -40.02 50.47
CA ASN A 10 -3.80 -38.82 49.95
C ASN A 10 -3.06 -37.63 50.53
N THR A 11 -2.10 -37.07 49.80
CA THR A 11 -1.45 -35.82 50.14
C THR A 11 -2.38 -34.70 49.72
N GLU A 12 -3.09 -34.12 50.65
CA GLU A 12 -3.85 -32.87 50.48
C GLU A 12 -2.82 -31.76 50.17
N ILE A 13 -2.84 -31.28 48.97
CA ILE A 13 -2.16 -30.04 48.56
C ILE A 13 -3.07 -28.91 49.04
N GLU A 14 -2.69 -28.25 50.13
CA GLU A 14 -3.28 -27.00 50.55
C GLU A 14 -3.13 -25.96 49.44
N GLU A 15 -4.27 -25.56 48.85
CA GLU A 15 -4.37 -24.38 48.00
C GLU A 15 -4.04 -23.12 48.84
N ILE A 16 -2.85 -22.60 48.67
CA ILE A 16 -2.50 -21.27 49.15
C ILE A 16 -3.23 -20.26 48.27
N LEU A 17 -4.37 -19.79 48.73
CA LEU A 17 -5.09 -18.67 48.20
C LEU A 17 -4.30 -17.37 48.47
N ASP A 18 -3.37 -17.03 47.60
CA ASP A 18 -2.78 -15.71 47.54
C ASP A 18 -3.72 -14.73 46.82
N THR A 19 -4.61 -14.14 47.63
CA THR A 19 -5.46 -13.01 47.21
C THR A 19 -4.68 -11.70 47.27
N LYS A 20 -3.72 -11.50 46.41
CA LYS A 20 -3.18 -10.16 46.08
C LYS A 20 -2.78 -10.10 44.62
N GLY A 21 -3.61 -9.48 43.82
CA GLY A 21 -3.28 -8.80 42.58
C GLY A 21 -2.29 -9.46 41.64
N SER A 22 -2.47 -10.72 41.26
CA SER A 22 -1.62 -11.32 40.24
C SER A 22 -1.97 -10.74 38.87
N THR A 23 -1.08 -9.87 38.37
CA THR A 23 -1.05 -9.58 36.94
C THR A 23 -1.07 -10.88 36.14
N PRO A 24 -2.00 -11.09 35.20
CA PRO A 24 -2.06 -12.34 34.44
C PRO A 24 -0.69 -12.60 33.81
N LEU A 25 -0.16 -13.81 34.04
CA LEU A 25 1.09 -14.23 33.39
C LEU A 25 1.00 -14.01 31.90
N PRO A 26 2.01 -13.40 31.27
CA PRO A 26 1.99 -13.17 29.82
C PRO A 26 1.84 -14.51 29.11
N ARG A 27 0.86 -14.62 28.21
CA ARG A 27 0.61 -15.86 27.44
C ARG A 27 1.90 -16.28 26.75
N PRO A 28 2.29 -17.56 26.83
CA PRO A 28 3.52 -18.04 26.19
C PRO A 28 3.46 -17.76 24.68
N ILE A 29 4.59 -17.32 24.11
CA ILE A 29 4.71 -17.10 22.68
C ILE A 29 4.93 -18.46 22.03
N SER A 30 4.01 -18.89 21.16
CA SER A 30 4.15 -20.14 20.39
C SER A 30 5.13 -20.01 19.24
N ALA A 31 5.71 -21.14 18.84
CA ALA A 31 6.50 -21.22 17.61
C ALA A 31 5.64 -20.83 16.40
N ARG A 32 6.26 -20.18 15.42
CA ARG A 32 5.62 -19.84 14.13
C ARG A 32 6.59 -20.04 12.98
N GLU A 33 6.03 -20.18 11.78
CA GLU A 33 6.82 -20.24 10.56
C GLU A 33 7.26 -18.83 10.13
N CYS A 34 8.47 -18.74 9.54
CA CYS A 34 9.00 -17.50 9.01
C CYS A 34 8.23 -17.04 7.77
N GLU A 35 7.67 -15.85 7.79
CA GLU A 35 6.88 -15.30 6.67
C GLU A 35 7.69 -14.97 5.41
N CYS A 36 9.01 -15.18 5.40
CA CYS A 36 9.81 -15.03 4.18
C CYS A 36 9.63 -16.17 3.17
N GLY A 37 8.94 -17.25 3.55
CA GLY A 37 8.73 -18.43 2.71
C GLY A 37 9.86 -19.45 2.73
N CYS A 38 10.81 -19.36 3.66
CA CYS A 38 11.94 -20.30 3.78
C CYS A 38 11.59 -21.65 4.44
N GLY A 39 10.37 -21.79 5.00
CA GLY A 39 9.92 -23.00 5.69
C GLY A 39 10.53 -23.22 7.11
N HIS A 40 11.32 -22.29 7.63
CA HIS A 40 11.88 -22.42 8.98
C HIS A 40 10.88 -21.96 10.03
N SER A 41 10.74 -22.77 11.10
CA SER A 41 10.00 -22.40 12.30
C SER A 41 10.92 -21.81 13.34
N PHE A 42 10.45 -20.85 14.14
CA PHE A 42 11.20 -20.19 15.21
C PHE A 42 10.30 -19.73 16.35
N TYR A 43 10.89 -19.50 17.52
CA TYR A 43 10.23 -18.87 18.65
C TYR A 43 10.49 -17.37 18.61
N PRO A 44 9.47 -16.53 18.33
CA PRO A 44 9.67 -15.09 18.24
C PRO A 44 9.93 -14.48 19.62
N ARG A 45 10.83 -13.50 19.72
CA ARG A 45 11.09 -12.75 20.96
C ARG A 45 9.94 -11.80 21.32
N ARG A 46 9.16 -11.38 20.32
CA ARG A 46 7.98 -10.50 20.46
C ARG A 46 6.85 -11.06 19.63
N ARG A 47 5.61 -10.75 19.99
CA ARG A 47 4.41 -11.23 19.26
C ARG A 47 4.33 -10.74 17.82
N ASP A 48 4.89 -9.57 17.52
CA ASP A 48 4.93 -8.94 16.21
C ASP A 48 6.10 -9.42 15.32
N ASN A 49 7.04 -10.19 15.89
CA ASN A 49 8.16 -10.71 15.12
C ASN A 49 7.73 -11.91 14.26
N VAL A 50 7.63 -11.67 12.94
CA VAL A 50 7.18 -12.65 11.94
C VAL A 50 8.32 -13.25 11.10
N TYR A 51 9.56 -12.79 11.31
CA TYR A 51 10.75 -13.26 10.62
C TYR A 51 11.77 -13.85 11.59
N LEU A 52 12.47 -14.91 11.16
CA LEU A 52 13.49 -15.59 11.94
C LEU A 52 14.58 -14.62 12.41
N ASN A 53 15.06 -13.78 11.52
CA ASN A 53 16.07 -12.75 11.76
C ASN A 53 15.97 -11.63 10.75
N LYS A 54 16.87 -10.62 10.85
CA LYS A 54 16.91 -9.47 9.95
C LYS A 54 17.13 -9.87 8.48
N GLN A 55 17.99 -10.87 8.21
CA GLN A 55 18.24 -11.31 6.82
C GLN A 55 16.97 -11.84 6.17
N HIS A 56 16.13 -12.59 6.89
CA HIS A 56 14.84 -13.08 6.41
C HIS A 56 13.83 -11.96 6.21
N ALA A 57 13.84 -10.95 7.09
CA ALA A 57 13.01 -9.76 6.93
C ALA A 57 13.41 -8.94 5.68
N ASP A 58 14.71 -8.71 5.50
CA ASP A 58 15.25 -7.98 4.34
C ASP A 58 14.97 -8.73 3.03
N PHE A 59 15.10 -10.06 3.02
CA PHE A 59 14.75 -10.92 1.89
C PHE A 59 13.26 -10.79 1.53
N ALA A 60 12.37 -10.95 2.49
CA ALA A 60 10.93 -10.84 2.28
C ALA A 60 10.52 -9.44 1.77
N TYR A 61 11.12 -8.39 2.32
CA TYR A 61 10.89 -7.02 1.89
C TYR A 61 11.35 -6.79 0.44
N ASN A 62 12.57 -7.21 0.10
CA ASN A 62 13.16 -6.99 -1.21
C ASN A 62 12.47 -7.79 -2.32
N HIS A 63 12.06 -9.05 -2.04
CA HIS A 63 11.44 -9.95 -3.03
C HIS A 63 9.92 -9.83 -3.08
N GLY A 64 9.28 -9.37 -2.00
CA GLY A 64 7.83 -9.19 -1.90
C GLY A 64 7.38 -7.75 -2.09
N LYS A 65 7.17 -7.07 -0.97
CA LYS A 65 6.52 -5.74 -0.91
C LYS A 65 7.26 -4.65 -1.69
N ARG A 66 8.59 -4.58 -1.61
CA ARG A 66 9.38 -3.55 -2.30
C ARG A 66 9.34 -3.73 -3.81
N LYS A 67 9.49 -4.96 -4.30
CA LYS A 67 9.44 -5.27 -5.74
C LYS A 67 8.07 -4.95 -6.34
N SER A 68 7.00 -5.30 -5.64
CA SER A 68 5.63 -4.97 -6.04
C SER A 68 5.38 -3.46 -6.05
N LYS A 69 5.77 -2.76 -4.98
CA LYS A 69 5.63 -1.30 -4.85
C LYS A 69 6.42 -0.56 -5.93
N ASN A 70 7.67 -0.95 -6.19
CA ASN A 70 8.48 -0.34 -7.25
C ASN A 70 7.90 -0.59 -8.65
N ARG A 71 7.36 -1.78 -8.92
CA ARG A 71 6.72 -2.10 -10.20
C ARG A 71 5.50 -1.21 -10.46
N ASN A 72 4.65 -1.01 -9.46
CA ASN A 72 3.49 -0.13 -9.56
C ASN A 72 3.92 1.32 -9.80
N ARG A 73 4.89 1.82 -9.05
CA ARG A 73 5.43 3.16 -9.22
C ARG A 73 5.97 3.39 -10.65
N ILE A 74 6.80 2.47 -11.16
CA ILE A 74 7.35 2.56 -12.53
C ILE A 74 6.22 2.56 -13.57
N ARG A 75 5.19 1.74 -13.37
CA ARG A 75 4.01 1.72 -14.26
C ARG A 75 3.28 3.06 -14.25
N ASP A 76 3.04 3.62 -13.06
CA ASP A 76 2.29 4.86 -12.90
C ASP A 76 3.09 6.06 -13.46
N GLU A 77 4.42 6.10 -13.27
CA GLU A 77 5.30 7.09 -13.87
C GLU A 77 5.30 7.03 -15.41
N LYS A 78 5.28 5.83 -16.00
CA LYS A 78 5.16 5.65 -17.46
C LYS A 78 3.83 6.19 -18.00
N ILE A 79 2.73 5.94 -17.29
CA ILE A 79 1.41 6.46 -17.68
C ILE A 79 1.39 7.98 -17.59
N LEU A 80 1.94 8.54 -16.50
CA LEU A 80 2.01 9.99 -16.29
C LEU A 80 2.86 10.69 -17.37
N LEU A 81 4.00 10.11 -17.74
CA LEU A 81 4.83 10.63 -18.83
C LEU A 81 4.11 10.55 -20.19
N LYS A 82 3.38 9.45 -20.43
CA LYS A 82 2.56 9.33 -21.65
C LYS A 82 1.47 10.39 -21.69
N ASN A 83 0.78 10.63 -20.57
CA ASN A 83 -0.21 11.70 -20.45
C ASN A 83 0.38 13.06 -20.79
N ASP A 84 1.54 13.39 -20.20
CA ASP A 84 2.23 14.66 -20.41
C ASP A 84 2.62 14.87 -21.89
N ASN A 85 3.07 13.82 -22.57
CA ASN A 85 3.39 13.85 -24.01
C ASN A 85 2.15 14.02 -24.88
N ILE A 86 1.02 13.40 -24.52
CA ILE A 86 -0.26 13.60 -25.22
C ILE A 86 -0.73 15.04 -25.07
N LEU A 87 -0.67 15.61 -23.85
CA LEU A 87 -1.00 17.01 -23.62
C LEU A 87 -0.11 17.94 -24.44
N GLU A 88 1.20 17.66 -24.53
CA GLU A 88 2.16 18.43 -25.37
C GLU A 88 1.77 18.40 -26.85
N LYS A 89 1.47 17.21 -27.38
CA LYS A 89 1.06 17.03 -28.78
C LYS A 89 -0.14 17.92 -29.12
N HIS A 90 -1.17 17.86 -28.27
CA HIS A 90 -2.39 18.65 -28.49
C HIS A 90 -2.17 20.15 -28.23
N PHE A 91 -1.34 20.52 -27.25
CA PHE A 91 -1.02 21.91 -26.94
C PHE A 91 -0.25 22.57 -28.10
N LYS A 92 0.77 21.92 -28.65
CA LYS A 92 1.54 22.43 -29.79
C LYS A 92 0.70 22.65 -31.05
N SER A 93 -0.36 21.87 -31.22
CA SER A 93 -1.30 22.06 -32.36
C SER A 93 -2.09 23.38 -32.31
N GLY A 94 -2.09 24.06 -31.17
CA GLY A 94 -2.78 25.33 -30.94
C GLY A 94 -2.01 26.60 -31.33
N LYS A 95 -0.82 26.50 -31.91
CA LYS A 95 -0.06 27.61 -32.51
C LYS A 95 0.01 28.88 -31.68
N GLY A 96 0.71 28.81 -30.52
CA GLY A 96 1.03 29.99 -29.68
C GLY A 96 -0.09 30.48 -28.76
N GLN A 97 -1.12 29.68 -28.54
CA GLN A 97 -2.14 29.96 -27.54
C GLN A 97 -1.65 29.54 -26.15
N ASP A 98 -1.94 30.34 -25.12
CA ASP A 98 -1.61 30.02 -23.72
C ASP A 98 -2.51 28.93 -23.14
N GLU A 99 -3.63 28.67 -23.77
CA GLU A 99 -4.68 27.76 -23.36
C GLU A 99 -5.37 27.14 -24.57
N ILE A 100 -5.60 25.84 -24.53
CA ILE A 100 -6.24 25.10 -25.62
C ILE A 100 -7.41 24.27 -25.08
N GLU A 101 -8.51 24.30 -25.79
CA GLU A 101 -9.66 23.44 -25.56
C GLU A 101 -9.71 22.34 -26.64
N ARG A 102 -9.92 21.09 -26.20
CA ARG A 102 -10.11 19.92 -27.08
C ARG A 102 -11.26 19.06 -26.59
N PHE A 103 -11.79 18.21 -27.47
CA PHE A 103 -12.69 17.15 -27.03
C PHE A 103 -11.93 16.08 -26.26
N TYR A 104 -12.44 15.70 -25.10
CA TYR A 104 -11.78 14.73 -24.22
C TYR A 104 -11.60 13.36 -24.90
N ASP A 105 -12.58 12.95 -25.73
CA ASP A 105 -12.53 11.66 -26.43
C ASP A 105 -11.36 11.57 -27.42
N VAL A 106 -10.91 12.68 -27.99
CA VAL A 106 -9.73 12.71 -28.86
C VAL A 106 -8.46 12.35 -28.08
N LEU A 107 -8.28 12.92 -26.90
CA LEU A 107 -7.13 12.60 -26.04
C LEU A 107 -7.23 11.17 -25.51
N LYS A 108 -8.44 10.72 -25.18
CA LYS A 108 -8.70 9.34 -24.74
C LYS A 108 -8.35 8.32 -25.84
N ALA A 109 -8.66 8.61 -27.10
CA ALA A 109 -8.25 7.80 -28.24
C ALA A 109 -6.73 7.70 -28.39
N ASP A 110 -5.97 8.77 -28.07
CA ASP A 110 -4.51 8.76 -28.02
C ASP A 110 -3.97 7.97 -26.78
N GLY A 111 -4.84 7.54 -25.87
CA GLY A 111 -4.51 6.76 -24.69
C GLY A 111 -4.30 7.58 -23.41
N PHE A 112 -4.84 8.81 -23.36
CA PHE A 112 -4.83 9.64 -22.15
C PHE A 112 -5.64 9.01 -21.03
N LYS A 113 -5.10 9.03 -19.80
CA LYS A 113 -5.72 8.49 -18.59
C LYS A 113 -5.86 9.58 -17.53
N SER A 114 -7.04 10.11 -17.32
CA SER A 114 -7.30 11.26 -16.44
C SER A 114 -6.98 11.04 -14.96
N GLY A 115 -6.97 9.80 -14.48
CA GLY A 115 -6.67 9.46 -13.08
C GLY A 115 -5.19 9.60 -12.69
N TYR A 116 -4.30 9.84 -13.64
CA TYR A 116 -2.85 9.92 -13.42
C TYR A 116 -2.36 11.36 -13.53
N HIS A 117 -2.13 12.00 -12.39
CA HIS A 117 -1.63 13.37 -12.24
C HIS A 117 -0.72 13.48 -11.01
N ILE A 118 0.18 14.46 -10.97
CA ILE A 118 1.12 14.70 -9.86
C ILE A 118 0.40 15.39 -8.70
N GLY A 119 -0.54 16.28 -8.99
CA GLY A 119 -1.24 17.08 -8.01
C GLY A 119 -2.39 17.87 -8.62
N ARG A 120 -2.96 18.73 -7.80
CA ARG A 120 -4.06 19.64 -8.19
C ARG A 120 -3.71 21.06 -7.81
N ILE A 121 -4.16 22.03 -8.58
CA ILE A 121 -3.98 23.44 -8.34
C ILE A 121 -5.26 24.19 -8.68
N ASN A 122 -5.59 25.20 -7.88
CA ASN A 122 -6.67 26.14 -8.20
C ASN A 122 -6.08 27.33 -8.98
N HIS A 123 -6.59 27.55 -10.18
CA HIS A 123 -6.22 28.67 -11.02
C HIS A 123 -7.50 29.36 -11.52
N ASN A 124 -7.70 30.64 -11.21
CA ASN A 124 -8.89 31.42 -11.54
C ASN A 124 -10.19 30.70 -11.10
N GLU A 125 -10.28 30.29 -9.83
CA GLU A 125 -11.42 29.59 -9.22
C GLU A 125 -11.77 28.23 -9.85
N LYS A 126 -10.87 27.69 -10.66
CA LYS A 126 -11.03 26.41 -11.34
C LYS A 126 -9.95 25.45 -10.92
N GLU A 127 -10.31 24.22 -10.58
CA GLU A 127 -9.36 23.15 -10.23
C GLU A 127 -8.75 22.54 -11.49
N TYR A 128 -7.43 22.50 -11.56
CA TYR A 128 -6.64 21.85 -12.60
C TYR A 128 -5.84 20.69 -12.03
N HIS A 129 -5.74 19.63 -12.78
CA HIS A 129 -4.81 18.54 -12.53
C HIS A 129 -3.46 18.83 -13.18
N ILE A 130 -2.36 18.49 -12.48
CA ILE A 130 -1.00 18.82 -12.91
C ILE A 130 -0.29 17.56 -13.40
N THR A 131 0.35 17.64 -14.56
CA THR A 131 1.37 16.72 -15.03
C THR A 131 2.77 17.36 -14.89
N TYR A 132 3.79 16.88 -15.58
CA TYR A 132 5.14 17.45 -15.48
C TYR A 132 5.22 18.87 -16.03
N ARG A 133 4.74 19.08 -17.27
CA ARG A 133 4.87 20.35 -18.01
C ARG A 133 3.56 21.09 -18.19
N TYR A 134 2.45 20.39 -18.03
CA TYR A 134 1.11 20.87 -18.34
C TYR A 134 0.16 20.75 -17.16
N MET A 135 -0.88 21.57 -17.16
CA MET A 135 -2.05 21.39 -16.32
C MET A 135 -3.28 21.29 -17.19
N TYR A 136 -4.25 20.51 -16.74
CA TYR A 136 -5.47 20.27 -17.49
C TYR A 136 -6.69 20.22 -16.57
N ARG A 137 -7.85 20.55 -17.15
CA ARG A 137 -9.15 20.46 -16.50
C ARG A 137 -10.13 19.80 -17.45
N ILE A 138 -10.86 18.79 -16.98
CA ILE A 138 -11.94 18.14 -17.73
C ILE A 138 -13.27 18.70 -17.23
N TYR A 139 -14.15 19.04 -18.12
CA TYR A 139 -15.47 19.58 -17.80
C TYR A 139 -16.48 19.24 -18.90
N ALA A 140 -17.76 19.23 -18.54
CA ALA A 140 -18.85 19.05 -19.49
C ALA A 140 -19.34 20.42 -20.01
N ARG A 141 -19.56 20.53 -21.33
CA ARG A 141 -20.20 21.66 -21.96
C ARG A 141 -21.13 21.13 -23.06
N ASN A 142 -22.43 21.46 -22.98
CA ASN A 142 -23.45 20.95 -23.90
C ASN A 142 -23.41 19.41 -24.03
N GLU A 143 -23.40 18.70 -22.89
CA GLU A 143 -23.36 17.22 -22.81
C GLU A 143 -22.11 16.57 -23.39
N VAL A 144 -21.12 17.34 -23.80
CA VAL A 144 -19.87 16.86 -24.37
C VAL A 144 -18.72 17.13 -23.38
N LEU A 145 -17.88 16.12 -23.14
CA LEU A 145 -16.68 16.28 -22.32
C LEU A 145 -15.56 16.97 -23.11
N LYS A 146 -15.09 18.06 -22.52
CA LYS A 146 -13.98 18.85 -23.03
C LYS A 146 -12.82 18.85 -22.06
N ILE A 147 -11.64 19.01 -22.58
CA ILE A 147 -10.41 19.16 -21.81
C ILE A 147 -9.76 20.49 -22.17
N ASN A 148 -9.49 21.28 -21.15
CA ASN A 148 -8.71 22.50 -21.24
C ASN A 148 -7.28 22.21 -20.83
N ILE A 149 -6.30 22.63 -21.64
CA ILE A 149 -4.87 22.36 -21.44
C ILE A 149 -4.13 23.69 -21.39
N LYS A 150 -3.31 23.87 -20.37
CA LYS A 150 -2.42 25.00 -20.18
C LYS A 150 -1.00 24.55 -19.95
N LYS A 151 -0.04 25.36 -20.32
CA LYS A 151 1.36 25.17 -19.90
C LYS A 151 1.49 25.58 -18.43
N ARG A 152 2.27 24.82 -17.69
CA ARG A 152 2.57 25.10 -16.28
C ARG A 152 3.60 26.21 -16.12
#